data_cc9c43233529c88ebe35023d48d1f3eb
#
_entry.id   cc9c43233529c88ebe35023d48d1f3eb
#
_cell.length_a   1.000
_cell.length_b   1.000
_cell.length_c   1.000
_cell.angle_alpha   90.00
_cell.angle_beta   90.00
_cell.angle_gamma   90.00
#
_symmetry.space_group_name_H-M   'P 1'
#
loop_
_entity.id
_entity.type
_entity.pdbx_description
1 polymer ?
#
loop_
_entity_poly.entity_id
_entity_poly.type
_entity_poly.pdbx_seq_one_letter_code
_entity_poly.pdbx_strand_id
1 'polypeptide(L)'
;MSDVSIARTELEPSVGKILPEKHFTVTDALLEDYFEGLALERGPFDRGETPVPSMIATDADNYFSEGAFRQQRGHLWMRQEWRFTEPLQRNETYVTQGRIEDIYRKRDRTVVNTAVTLSDSQGAQILSFNHHQSFLLDAPVEEVQFREPNKKPGMRKFIVPDGEPLAGFDCDITLEMCGQYFHGNKSYHTDLQASKELGFGDVVVGGRMTMAYIGHLLDGHF
;
A
#
# COMPACT_ATOMS: atom_id res chain seq x y z
N MET A 1 35.45 13.21 0.99
CA MET A 1 34.40 13.17 2.03
C MET A 1 33.07 13.82 1.65
N SER A 2 32.92 14.40 0.45
CA SER A 2 31.71 15.11 0.00
C SER A 2 30.64 14.20 -0.62
N ASP A 3 30.99 13.08 -1.26
CA ASP A 3 30.02 12.26 -1.99
C ASP A 3 29.06 11.44 -1.10
N VAL A 4 29.48 11.04 0.09
CA VAL A 4 28.63 10.25 1.01
C VAL A 4 27.57 11.12 1.68
N SER A 5 27.81 12.41 1.83
CA SER A 5 26.86 13.35 2.45
C SER A 5 25.73 13.74 1.51
N ILE A 6 26.02 13.94 0.21
CA ILE A 6 25.03 14.31 -0.80
C ILE A 6 24.09 13.14 -1.06
N ALA A 7 24.61 11.91 -1.21
CA ALA A 7 23.79 10.71 -1.39
C ALA A 7 22.84 10.41 -0.22
N ARG A 8 23.22 10.79 1.01
CA ARG A 8 22.34 10.65 2.19
C ARG A 8 21.18 11.63 2.17
N THR A 9 21.40 12.86 1.75
CA THR A 9 20.36 13.91 1.71
C THR A 9 19.33 13.65 0.61
N GLU A 10 19.73 13.02 -0.48
CA GLU A 10 18.81 12.67 -1.57
C GLU A 10 17.81 11.56 -1.20
N LEU A 11 18.14 10.70 -0.26
CA LEU A 11 17.28 9.61 0.21
C LEU A 11 16.40 9.98 1.41
N GLU A 12 16.56 11.20 1.97
CA GLU A 12 15.70 11.65 3.07
C GLU A 12 14.44 12.31 2.52
N PRO A 13 13.27 12.08 3.17
CA PRO A 13 12.05 12.74 2.76
C PRO A 13 12.09 14.23 3.10
N SER A 14 11.63 15.07 2.17
CA SER A 14 11.44 16.51 2.39
C SER A 14 10.19 17.00 1.68
N VAL A 15 9.49 17.94 2.28
CA VAL A 15 8.29 18.52 1.67
C VAL A 15 8.65 19.17 0.33
N GLY A 16 7.85 18.88 -0.68
CA GLY A 16 8.08 19.33 -2.06
C GLY A 16 9.01 18.44 -2.88
N LYS A 17 9.64 17.42 -2.30
CA LYS A 17 10.48 16.49 -3.03
C LYS A 17 9.67 15.77 -4.11
N ILE A 18 10.14 15.89 -5.35
CA ILE A 18 9.62 15.13 -6.48
C ILE A 18 10.22 13.73 -6.45
N LEU A 19 9.38 12.73 -6.58
CA LEU A 19 9.79 11.34 -6.58
C LEU A 19 10.11 10.87 -8.01
N PRO A 20 11.02 9.92 -8.19
CA PRO A 20 11.36 9.41 -9.52
C PRO A 20 10.12 8.86 -10.23
N GLU A 21 9.95 9.23 -11.47
CA GLU A 21 8.92 8.67 -12.34
C GLU A 21 9.14 7.16 -12.51
N LYS A 22 8.07 6.40 -12.49
CA LYS A 22 8.09 4.95 -12.72
C LYS A 22 6.96 4.54 -13.64
N HIS A 23 7.14 3.39 -14.28
CA HIS A 23 6.10 2.77 -15.09
C HIS A 23 5.46 1.62 -14.31
N PHE A 24 4.15 1.56 -14.34
CA PHE A 24 3.34 0.50 -13.76
C PHE A 24 2.54 -0.17 -14.86
N THR A 25 2.75 -1.47 -15.05
CA THR A 25 2.03 -2.26 -16.06
C THR A 25 1.13 -3.27 -15.37
N VAL A 26 -0.14 -3.29 -15.73
CA VAL A 26 -1.09 -4.30 -15.24
C VAL A 26 -0.94 -5.58 -16.06
N THR A 27 0.01 -6.42 -15.66
CA THR A 27 0.29 -7.69 -16.36
C THR A 27 -0.65 -8.80 -15.93
N ASP A 28 -0.73 -9.85 -16.76
CA ASP A 28 -1.48 -11.06 -16.41
C ASP A 28 -0.93 -11.74 -15.15
N ALA A 29 0.38 -11.76 -14.99
CA ALA A 29 1.03 -12.31 -13.80
C ALA A 29 0.66 -11.52 -12.53
N LEU A 30 0.62 -10.19 -12.62
CA LEU A 30 0.19 -9.34 -11.51
C LEU A 30 -1.27 -9.61 -11.11
N LEU A 31 -2.15 -9.79 -12.10
CA LEU A 31 -3.54 -10.14 -11.86
C LEU A 31 -3.68 -11.55 -11.26
N GLU A 32 -2.87 -12.49 -11.69
CA GLU A 32 -2.84 -13.84 -11.13
C GLU A 32 -2.43 -13.81 -9.65
N ASP A 33 -1.33 -13.15 -9.32
CA ASP A 33 -0.88 -12.96 -7.94
C ASP A 33 -1.94 -12.26 -7.08
N TYR A 34 -2.64 -11.28 -7.63
CA TYR A 34 -3.72 -10.58 -6.94
C TYR A 34 -4.88 -11.54 -6.58
N PHE A 35 -5.43 -12.27 -7.55
CA PHE A 35 -6.57 -13.14 -7.32
C PHE A 35 -6.21 -14.37 -6.48
N GLU A 36 -5.09 -15.02 -6.76
CA GLU A 36 -4.63 -16.18 -5.99
C GLU A 36 -4.23 -15.80 -4.57
N GLY A 37 -3.48 -14.71 -4.43
CA GLY A 37 -3.05 -14.21 -3.12
C GLY A 37 -4.18 -13.73 -2.22
N LEU A 38 -5.33 -13.38 -2.80
CA LEU A 38 -6.53 -13.01 -2.06
C LEU A 38 -7.56 -14.14 -1.98
N ALA A 39 -7.33 -15.26 -2.64
CA ALA A 39 -8.29 -16.36 -2.79
C ALA A 39 -9.66 -15.87 -3.31
N LEU A 40 -9.65 -14.96 -4.27
CA LEU A 40 -10.86 -14.38 -4.85
C LEU A 40 -11.19 -15.01 -6.21
N GLU A 41 -12.46 -15.18 -6.46
CA GLU A 41 -12.94 -15.55 -7.80
C GLU A 41 -12.78 -14.38 -8.76
N ARG A 42 -12.33 -14.64 -9.98
CA ARG A 42 -12.14 -13.60 -10.99
C ARG A 42 -13.44 -12.96 -11.46
N GLY A 43 -14.53 -13.75 -11.48
CA GLY A 43 -15.87 -13.28 -11.80
C GLY A 43 -15.92 -12.43 -13.08
N PRO A 44 -16.39 -11.17 -13.00
CA PRO A 44 -16.50 -10.30 -14.17
C PRO A 44 -15.14 -9.92 -14.78
N PHE A 45 -14.05 -10.07 -14.04
CA PHE A 45 -12.70 -9.71 -14.50
C PHE A 45 -12.02 -10.79 -15.35
N ASP A 46 -12.66 -11.92 -15.55
CA ASP A 46 -12.14 -13.05 -16.36
C ASP A 46 -12.25 -12.80 -17.88
N ARG A 47 -13.07 -11.85 -18.27
CA ARG A 47 -13.30 -11.52 -19.69
C ARG A 47 -12.31 -10.42 -20.11
N GLY A 48 -11.47 -10.71 -21.09
CA GLY A 48 -10.33 -9.90 -21.51
C GLY A 48 -10.61 -8.44 -21.94
N GLU A 49 -11.87 -8.01 -21.94
CA GLU A 49 -12.30 -6.64 -22.29
C GLU A 49 -12.82 -5.87 -21.06
N THR A 50 -12.80 -6.45 -19.88
CA THR A 50 -13.29 -5.79 -18.68
C THR A 50 -12.18 -5.04 -17.96
N PRO A 51 -12.49 -3.92 -17.29
CA PRO A 51 -11.54 -3.27 -16.41
C PRO A 51 -11.05 -4.26 -15.34
N VAL A 52 -9.83 -4.06 -14.87
CA VAL A 52 -9.24 -4.88 -13.82
C VAL A 52 -9.72 -4.42 -12.43
N PRO A 53 -9.56 -5.24 -11.36
CA PRO A 53 -9.89 -4.81 -10.01
C PRO A 53 -9.26 -3.46 -9.65
N SER A 54 -10.04 -2.56 -9.09
CA SER A 54 -9.59 -1.18 -8.80
C SER A 54 -8.35 -1.15 -7.92
N MET A 55 -8.28 -2.02 -6.91
CA MET A 55 -7.19 -2.05 -5.95
C MET A 55 -5.91 -2.74 -6.43
N ILE A 56 -5.83 -3.21 -7.68
CA ILE A 56 -4.56 -3.57 -8.30
C ILE A 56 -3.60 -2.36 -8.31
N ALA A 57 -4.14 -1.15 -8.27
CA ALA A 57 -3.41 0.10 -8.12
C ALA A 57 -2.51 0.16 -6.88
N THR A 58 -2.75 -0.66 -5.86
CA THR A 58 -1.89 -0.72 -4.67
C THR A 58 -0.46 -1.16 -4.99
N ASP A 59 -0.25 -1.88 -6.08
CA ASP A 59 1.08 -2.25 -6.53
C ASP A 59 1.85 -1.07 -7.15
N ALA A 60 1.16 -0.17 -7.83
CA ALA A 60 1.77 1.08 -8.30
C ALA A 60 2.37 1.89 -7.14
N ASP A 61 1.69 1.95 -5.99
CA ASP A 61 2.16 2.61 -4.78
C ASP A 61 3.44 1.96 -4.22
N ASN A 62 3.50 0.64 -4.22
CA ASN A 62 4.68 -0.09 -3.76
C ASN A 62 5.92 0.19 -4.61
N TYR A 63 5.79 0.13 -5.92
CA TYR A 63 6.86 0.49 -6.84
C TYR A 63 7.33 1.92 -6.67
N PHE A 64 6.43 2.82 -6.27
CA PHE A 64 6.72 4.23 -6.17
C PHE A 64 7.52 4.57 -4.91
N SER A 65 7.22 3.93 -3.80
CA SER A 65 7.93 4.13 -2.53
C SER A 65 9.33 3.51 -2.51
N GLU A 66 9.57 2.49 -3.33
CA GLU A 66 10.89 1.87 -3.44
C GLU A 66 11.93 2.84 -4.02
N GLY A 67 12.99 3.08 -3.26
CA GLY A 67 14.07 3.99 -3.65
C GLY A 67 13.75 5.48 -3.53
N ALA A 68 12.53 5.86 -3.22
CA ALA A 68 12.16 7.25 -2.96
C ALA A 68 12.64 7.72 -1.58
N PHE A 69 12.74 6.79 -0.64
CA PHE A 69 13.23 7.04 0.71
C PHE A 69 14.22 5.97 1.13
N ARG A 70 15.10 6.34 2.04
CA ARG A 70 15.85 5.36 2.80
C ARG A 70 14.85 4.48 3.54
N GLN A 71 14.84 3.17 3.25
CA GLN A 71 13.99 2.23 3.97
C GLN A 71 14.29 2.32 5.47
N GLN A 72 13.29 2.75 6.22
CA GLN A 72 13.36 2.84 7.67
C GLN A 72 12.56 1.69 8.26
N ARG A 73 13.02 1.16 9.38
CA ARG A 73 12.27 0.13 10.10
C ARG A 73 10.92 0.65 10.57
N GLY A 74 9.95 -0.24 10.64
CA GLY A 74 8.66 0.03 11.27
C GLY A 74 7.76 0.96 10.47
N HIS A 75 7.90 1.02 9.15
CA HIS A 75 6.92 1.71 8.34
C HIS A 75 5.54 1.05 8.48
N LEU A 76 4.52 1.86 8.65
CA LEU A 76 3.13 1.42 8.72
C LEU A 76 2.28 2.25 7.78
N TRP A 77 1.40 1.58 7.08
CA TRP A 77 0.35 2.21 6.31
C TRP A 77 -0.67 2.83 7.26
N MET A 78 -0.78 4.16 7.26
CA MET A 78 -1.60 4.89 8.23
C MET A 78 -2.95 5.33 7.66
N ARG A 79 -2.97 5.74 6.40
CA ARG A 79 -4.13 6.24 5.68
C ARG A 79 -3.82 6.27 4.20
N GLN A 80 -4.84 6.02 3.39
CA GLN A 80 -4.79 6.23 1.95
C GLN A 80 -6.11 6.80 1.44
N GLU A 81 -6.03 7.65 0.45
CA GLU A 81 -7.16 8.22 -0.27
C GLU A 81 -6.96 7.94 -1.74
N TRP A 82 -7.97 7.35 -2.39
CA TRP A 82 -7.96 7.02 -3.80
C TRP A 82 -9.01 7.84 -4.53
N ARG A 83 -8.68 8.30 -5.73
CA ARG A 83 -9.60 8.96 -6.66
C ARG A 83 -9.38 8.35 -8.03
N PHE A 84 -10.29 7.50 -8.45
CA PHE A 84 -10.32 6.92 -9.78
C PHE A 84 -11.11 7.85 -10.69
N THR A 85 -10.51 8.20 -11.82
CA THR A 85 -11.16 8.96 -12.89
C THR A 85 -11.62 8.00 -13.98
N GLU A 86 -10.80 6.98 -14.25
CA GLU A 86 -11.06 5.91 -15.21
C GLU A 86 -10.59 4.57 -14.63
N PRO A 87 -11.18 3.45 -15.05
CA PRO A 87 -10.71 2.15 -14.62
C PRO A 87 -9.36 1.79 -15.25
N LEU A 88 -8.53 1.09 -14.50
CA LEU A 88 -7.30 0.50 -15.03
C LEU A 88 -7.61 -0.63 -16.01
N GLN A 89 -6.76 -0.80 -17.01
CA GLN A 89 -6.94 -1.78 -18.09
C GLN A 89 -5.82 -2.81 -18.05
N ARG A 90 -6.16 -4.03 -18.42
CA ARG A 90 -5.23 -5.15 -18.55
C ARG A 90 -4.21 -4.89 -19.67
N ASN A 91 -2.95 -5.22 -19.40
CA ASN A 91 -1.81 -5.04 -20.29
C ASN A 91 -1.47 -3.59 -20.65
N GLU A 92 -2.11 -2.61 -19.99
CA GLU A 92 -1.76 -1.22 -20.14
C GLU A 92 -0.64 -0.82 -19.20
N THR A 93 0.17 0.12 -19.67
CA THR A 93 1.27 0.70 -18.89
C THR A 93 0.96 2.15 -18.55
N TYR A 94 1.04 2.47 -17.28
CA TYR A 94 0.79 3.80 -16.73
C TYR A 94 2.09 4.43 -16.25
N VAL A 95 2.16 5.73 -16.35
CA VAL A 95 3.25 6.53 -15.79
C VAL A 95 2.85 7.00 -14.40
N THR A 96 3.68 6.68 -13.40
CA THR A 96 3.48 7.13 -12.02
C THR A 96 4.37 8.33 -11.74
N GLN A 97 3.79 9.39 -11.24
CA GLN A 97 4.49 10.59 -10.79
C GLN A 97 4.03 10.96 -9.39
N GLY A 98 4.92 11.52 -8.59
CA GLY A 98 4.54 11.89 -7.25
C GLY A 98 5.47 12.85 -6.57
N ARG A 99 5.00 13.37 -5.45
CA ARG A 99 5.75 14.28 -4.59
C ARG A 99 5.40 14.08 -3.13
N ILE A 100 6.29 14.47 -2.26
CA ILE A 100 5.99 14.57 -0.83
C ILE A 100 5.24 15.89 -0.60
N GLU A 101 3.99 15.79 -0.16
CA GLU A 101 3.16 16.96 0.13
C GLU A 101 3.32 17.47 1.54
N ASP A 102 3.50 16.56 2.50
CA ASP A 102 3.58 16.91 3.91
C ASP A 102 4.40 15.90 4.71
N ILE A 103 5.03 16.36 5.78
CA ILE A 103 5.71 15.55 6.77
C ILE A 103 5.28 16.04 8.15
N TYR A 104 4.64 15.18 8.92
CA TYR A 104 4.12 15.56 10.22
C TYR A 104 4.33 14.50 11.29
N ARG A 105 4.29 14.93 12.55
CA ARG A 105 4.39 14.03 13.69
C ARG A 105 3.00 13.54 14.10
N LYS A 106 2.91 12.24 14.34
CA LYS A 106 1.71 11.61 14.93
C LYS A 106 2.16 10.66 16.04
N ARG A 107 2.06 11.13 17.28
CA ARG A 107 2.61 10.46 18.46
C ARG A 107 4.15 10.41 18.38
N ASP A 108 4.71 9.19 18.43
CA ASP A 108 6.13 8.86 18.36
C ASP A 108 6.67 8.66 16.93
N ARG A 109 5.80 8.80 15.92
CA ARG A 109 6.13 8.52 14.52
C ARG A 109 6.13 9.77 13.65
N THR A 110 7.01 9.79 12.71
CA THR A 110 6.96 10.72 11.58
C THR A 110 6.10 10.11 10.48
N VAL A 111 5.17 10.87 9.95
CA VAL A 111 4.30 10.47 8.85
C VAL A 111 4.69 11.29 7.63
N VAL A 112 4.93 10.61 6.53
CA VAL A 112 5.15 11.21 5.22
C VAL A 112 3.89 11.04 4.38
N ASN A 113 3.32 12.14 3.92
CA ASN A 113 2.23 12.16 2.96
C ASN A 113 2.79 12.32 1.55
N THR A 114 2.58 11.30 0.74
CA THR A 114 2.97 11.29 -0.67
C THR A 114 1.74 11.38 -1.54
N ALA A 115 1.68 12.39 -2.41
CA ALA A 115 0.68 12.48 -3.47
C ALA A 115 1.24 11.86 -4.74
N VAL A 116 0.45 10.97 -5.35
CA VAL A 116 0.82 10.23 -6.56
C VAL A 116 -0.29 10.32 -7.59
N THR A 117 0.10 10.41 -8.86
CA THR A 117 -0.79 10.32 -10.01
C THR A 117 -0.35 9.18 -10.92
N LEU A 118 -1.30 8.48 -11.47
CA LEU A 118 -1.09 7.57 -12.60
C LEU A 118 -1.75 8.17 -13.83
N SER A 119 -0.99 8.24 -14.90
CA SER A 119 -1.46 8.70 -16.21
C SER A 119 -1.25 7.62 -17.27
N ASP A 120 -2.12 7.58 -18.26
CA ASP A 120 -1.96 6.72 -19.42
C ASP A 120 -0.82 7.19 -20.34
N SER A 121 -0.62 6.50 -21.46
CA SER A 121 0.39 6.82 -22.48
C SER A 121 0.14 8.15 -23.21
N GLN A 122 -1.06 8.73 -23.09
CA GLN A 122 -1.43 10.01 -23.68
C GLN A 122 -1.33 11.16 -22.67
N GLY A 123 -1.00 10.85 -21.41
CA GLY A 123 -0.89 11.82 -20.31
C GLY A 123 -2.22 12.13 -19.62
N ALA A 124 -3.30 11.42 -19.94
CA ALA A 124 -4.56 11.56 -19.23
C ALA A 124 -4.45 10.92 -17.83
N GLN A 125 -4.84 11.64 -16.79
CA GLN A 125 -4.83 11.12 -15.42
C GLN A 125 -5.93 10.08 -15.25
N ILE A 126 -5.55 8.86 -14.90
CA ILE A 126 -6.43 7.71 -14.66
C ILE A 126 -6.82 7.62 -13.18
N LEU A 127 -5.86 7.84 -12.31
CA LEU A 127 -6.12 7.90 -10.88
C LEU A 127 -5.11 8.79 -10.15
N SER A 128 -5.48 9.20 -8.95
CA SER A 128 -4.58 9.83 -8.00
C SER A 128 -4.80 9.29 -6.60
N PHE A 129 -3.77 9.34 -5.78
CA PHE A 129 -3.88 8.95 -4.38
C PHE A 129 -2.94 9.74 -3.47
N ASN A 130 -3.31 9.80 -2.20
CA ASN A 130 -2.46 10.27 -1.13
C ASN A 130 -2.16 9.11 -0.19
N HIS A 131 -0.89 8.81 0.00
CA HIS A 131 -0.41 7.77 0.90
C HIS A 131 0.28 8.38 2.12
N HIS A 132 -0.31 8.15 3.29
CA HIS A 132 0.28 8.54 4.56
C HIS A 132 0.97 7.33 5.19
N GLN A 133 2.28 7.30 5.12
CA GLN A 133 3.10 6.22 5.66
C GLN A 133 3.92 6.72 6.84
N SER A 134 3.88 6.00 7.96
CA SER A 134 4.67 6.36 9.13
C SER A 134 6.01 5.62 9.16
N PHE A 135 7.02 6.32 9.65
CA PHE A 135 8.37 5.82 9.81
C PHE A 135 8.87 6.07 11.22
N LEU A 136 9.84 5.28 11.67
CA LEU A 136 10.61 5.52 12.89
C LEU A 136 11.93 6.22 12.52
N LEU A 137 11.82 7.42 11.94
CA LEU A 137 12.97 8.15 11.43
C LEU A 137 13.97 8.55 12.53
N ASP A 138 13.48 8.83 13.72
CA ASP A 138 14.24 9.45 14.81
C ASP A 138 14.55 8.50 15.97
N ALA A 139 14.06 7.26 15.92
CA ALA A 139 14.34 6.30 16.99
C ALA A 139 15.63 5.53 16.70
N PRO A 140 16.58 5.48 17.62
CA PRO A 140 17.54 4.39 17.62
C PRO A 140 16.76 3.07 17.64
N VAL A 141 17.33 2.03 17.07
CA VAL A 141 16.72 0.72 16.78
C VAL A 141 16.35 -0.05 18.08
N GLU A 142 15.72 0.59 19.02
CA GLU A 142 15.29 0.00 20.26
C GLU A 142 13.77 -0.18 20.20
N GLU A 143 13.36 -1.44 20.13
CA GLU A 143 12.05 -2.01 20.37
C GLU A 143 10.82 -1.14 20.00
N VAL A 144 10.07 -1.58 19.02
CA VAL A 144 8.70 -1.10 18.82
C VAL A 144 7.93 -1.40 20.10
N GLN A 145 7.74 -0.40 20.96
CA GLN A 145 6.93 -0.57 22.15
C GLN A 145 5.47 -0.70 21.77
N PHE A 146 4.98 -1.92 21.77
CA PHE A 146 3.53 -2.16 21.66
C PHE A 146 2.85 -1.64 22.92
N ARG A 147 1.70 -1.01 22.76
CA ARG A 147 0.87 -0.66 23.90
C ARG A 147 0.49 -1.92 24.67
N GLU A 148 0.61 -1.87 25.97
CA GLU A 148 0.05 -2.92 26.81
C GLU A 148 -1.44 -3.15 26.48
N PRO A 149 -1.93 -4.40 26.47
CA PRO A 149 -3.31 -4.72 26.12
C PRO A 149 -4.35 -3.86 26.86
N ASN A 150 -4.09 -3.55 28.12
CA ASN A 150 -4.98 -2.78 29.01
C ASN A 150 -4.99 -1.27 28.70
N LYS A 151 -4.03 -0.77 27.93
CA LYS A 151 -3.93 0.64 27.51
C LYS A 151 -4.38 0.86 26.06
N LYS A 152 -4.90 -0.18 25.39
CA LYS A 152 -5.51 0.02 24.07
C LYS A 152 -6.72 0.94 24.23
N PRO A 153 -6.80 2.04 23.47
CA PRO A 153 -8.02 2.82 23.44
C PRO A 153 -9.16 1.88 23.01
N GLY A 154 -10.31 1.96 23.65
CA GLY A 154 -11.50 1.25 23.21
C GLY A 154 -11.76 1.50 21.72
N MET A 155 -12.46 0.56 21.07
CA MET A 155 -12.86 0.74 19.68
C MET A 155 -13.54 2.11 19.53
N ARG A 156 -13.09 2.88 18.53
CA ARG A 156 -13.82 4.10 18.17
C ARG A 156 -15.26 3.72 17.81
N LYS A 157 -16.22 4.41 18.38
CA LYS A 157 -17.58 4.34 17.87
C LYS A 157 -17.58 5.01 16.51
N PHE A 158 -17.78 4.24 15.46
CA PHE A 158 -18.05 4.78 14.14
C PHE A 158 -19.51 5.20 14.09
N ILE A 159 -19.77 6.39 13.57
CA ILE A 159 -21.11 6.76 13.15
C ILE A 159 -21.28 6.05 11.80
N VAL A 160 -22.10 5.01 11.78
CA VAL A 160 -22.50 4.37 10.54
C VAL A 160 -23.67 5.20 10.01
N PRO A 161 -23.55 5.84 8.84
CA PRO A 161 -24.68 6.53 8.25
C PRO A 161 -25.78 5.52 7.89
N ASP A 162 -27.01 5.97 7.84
CA ASP A 162 -28.12 5.16 7.35
C ASP A 162 -27.85 4.74 5.90
N GLY A 163 -27.98 3.45 5.60
CA GLY A 163 -27.75 2.89 4.30
C GLY A 163 -28.01 1.38 4.28
N GLU A 164 -28.14 0.82 3.11
CA GLU A 164 -28.25 -0.62 2.95
C GLU A 164 -26.87 -1.27 3.14
N PRO A 165 -26.75 -2.31 3.97
CA PRO A 165 -25.50 -3.02 4.13
C PRO A 165 -25.16 -3.81 2.85
N LEU A 166 -23.93 -3.72 2.40
CA LEU A 166 -23.42 -4.59 1.35
C LEU A 166 -23.24 -6.01 1.91
N ALA A 167 -23.43 -7.00 1.04
CA ALA A 167 -23.12 -8.38 1.39
C ALA A 167 -21.61 -8.49 1.65
N GLY A 168 -21.25 -8.98 2.82
CA GLY A 168 -19.87 -9.26 3.19
C GLY A 168 -19.48 -10.69 2.87
N PHE A 169 -18.20 -10.99 3.03
CA PHE A 169 -17.66 -12.34 3.02
C PHE A 169 -16.63 -12.50 4.15
N ASP A 170 -16.44 -13.73 4.60
CA ASP A 170 -15.39 -14.08 5.55
C ASP A 170 -14.22 -14.71 4.80
N CYS A 171 -13.00 -14.40 5.22
CA CYS A 171 -11.79 -14.94 4.61
C CYS A 171 -10.72 -15.19 5.68
N ASP A 172 -10.19 -16.42 5.68
CA ASP A 172 -9.02 -16.79 6.47
C ASP A 172 -7.76 -16.48 5.67
N ILE A 173 -6.96 -15.51 6.12
CA ILE A 173 -5.73 -15.11 5.45
C ILE A 173 -4.59 -16.01 5.91
N THR A 174 -4.03 -16.77 4.98
CA THR A 174 -2.90 -17.68 5.23
C THR A 174 -1.55 -17.05 4.87
N LEU A 175 -0.46 -17.63 5.37
CA LEU A 175 0.89 -17.20 5.01
C LEU A 175 1.18 -17.41 3.52
N GLU A 176 0.63 -18.48 2.93
CA GLU A 176 0.75 -18.77 1.51
C GLU A 176 0.09 -17.66 0.66
N MET A 177 -1.13 -17.24 1.03
CA MET A 177 -1.81 -16.12 0.39
C MET A 177 -1.00 -14.84 0.48
N CYS A 178 -0.42 -14.54 1.65
CA CYS A 178 0.48 -13.40 1.80
C CYS A 178 1.70 -13.53 0.86
N GLY A 179 2.31 -14.72 0.79
CA GLY A 179 3.44 -14.99 -0.10
C GLY A 179 3.10 -14.70 -1.56
N GLN A 180 1.97 -15.21 -2.03
CA GLN A 180 1.50 -15.04 -3.40
C GLN A 180 1.19 -13.56 -3.70
N TYR A 181 0.39 -12.91 -2.85
CA TYR A 181 0.01 -11.51 -3.02
C TYR A 181 1.20 -10.55 -3.07
N PHE A 182 2.26 -10.84 -2.34
CA PHE A 182 3.50 -10.06 -2.34
C PHE A 182 4.57 -10.60 -3.31
N HIS A 183 4.17 -11.36 -4.33
CA HIS A 183 5.04 -11.83 -5.42
C HIS A 183 6.25 -12.65 -4.94
N GLY A 184 6.08 -13.44 -3.89
CA GLY A 184 7.16 -14.22 -3.28
C GLY A 184 8.23 -13.40 -2.54
N ASN A 185 8.06 -12.09 -2.42
CA ASN A 185 9.02 -11.23 -1.74
C ASN A 185 9.11 -11.55 -0.25
N LYS A 186 10.32 -11.79 0.23
CA LYS A 186 10.56 -12.03 1.65
C LYS A 186 10.46 -10.72 2.45
N SER A 187 9.49 -10.65 3.35
CA SER A 187 9.23 -9.50 4.20
C SER A 187 8.56 -9.93 5.51
N TYR A 188 8.30 -9.01 6.41
CA TYR A 188 7.53 -9.26 7.63
C TYR A 188 6.04 -9.62 7.38
N HIS A 189 5.59 -9.53 6.14
CA HIS A 189 4.28 -10.00 5.70
C HIS A 189 4.28 -11.47 5.25
N THR A 190 5.45 -12.02 4.92
CA THR A 190 5.58 -13.31 4.25
C THR A 190 6.53 -14.29 4.94
N ASP A 191 7.31 -13.80 5.90
CA ASP A 191 8.34 -14.59 6.59
C ASP A 191 8.35 -14.29 8.10
N LEU A 192 8.17 -15.33 8.91
CA LEU A 192 8.10 -15.21 10.36
C LEU A 192 9.41 -14.70 10.97
N GLN A 193 10.56 -15.09 10.41
CA GLN A 193 11.85 -14.66 10.93
C GLN A 193 12.06 -13.16 10.66
N ALA A 194 11.73 -12.69 9.43
CA ALA A 194 11.79 -11.28 9.10
C ALA A 194 10.82 -10.44 9.97
N SER A 195 9.66 -10.99 10.31
CA SER A 195 8.71 -10.36 11.22
C SER A 195 9.25 -10.24 12.63
N LYS A 196 9.85 -11.30 13.17
CA LYS A 196 10.46 -11.33 14.51
C LYS A 196 11.65 -10.36 14.62
N GLU A 197 12.44 -10.22 13.57
CA GLU A 197 13.55 -9.26 13.52
C GLU A 197 13.08 -7.81 13.65
N LEU A 198 11.82 -7.53 13.31
CA LEU A 198 11.16 -6.23 13.51
C LEU A 198 10.40 -6.12 14.83
N GLY A 199 10.46 -7.15 15.69
CA GLY A 199 9.81 -7.16 17.01
C GLY A 199 8.35 -7.59 17.00
N PHE A 200 7.83 -8.14 15.90
CA PHE A 200 6.48 -8.71 15.88
C PHE A 200 6.48 -10.17 16.39
N GLY A 201 5.41 -10.58 17.06
CA GLY A 201 5.26 -11.95 17.54
C GLY A 201 4.94 -12.98 16.45
N ASP A 202 4.34 -12.50 15.36
CA ASP A 202 3.90 -13.28 14.20
C ASP A 202 4.01 -12.46 12.93
N VAL A 203 3.76 -13.04 11.77
CA VAL A 203 3.64 -12.31 10.51
C VAL A 203 2.51 -11.28 10.58
N VAL A 204 2.69 -10.17 9.92
CA VAL A 204 1.72 -9.08 9.88
C VAL A 204 1.00 -9.09 8.55
N VAL A 205 -0.31 -9.25 8.55
CA VAL A 205 -1.10 -9.14 7.31
C VAL A 205 -0.90 -7.75 6.70
N GLY A 206 -0.60 -7.72 5.42
CA GLY A 206 -0.38 -6.45 4.73
C GLY A 206 -1.64 -5.60 4.61
N GLY A 207 -1.54 -4.30 4.94
CA GLY A 207 -2.66 -3.37 4.80
C GLY A 207 -3.21 -3.31 3.37
N ARG A 208 -2.39 -3.58 2.36
CA ARG A 208 -2.81 -3.65 0.96
C ARG A 208 -3.80 -4.79 0.70
N MET A 209 -3.64 -5.95 1.33
CA MET A 209 -4.60 -7.05 1.21
C MET A 209 -5.97 -6.65 1.75
N THR A 210 -6.00 -5.98 2.91
CA THR A 210 -7.26 -5.46 3.48
C THR A 210 -7.94 -4.46 2.53
N MET A 211 -7.18 -3.55 1.93
CA MET A 211 -7.70 -2.60 0.95
C MET A 211 -8.20 -3.31 -0.32
N ALA A 212 -7.51 -4.35 -0.77
CA ALA A 212 -7.91 -5.13 -1.93
C ALA A 212 -9.25 -5.86 -1.71
N TYR A 213 -9.48 -6.43 -0.54
CA TYR A 213 -10.77 -7.03 -0.18
C TYR A 213 -11.90 -5.99 -0.15
N ILE A 214 -11.66 -4.79 0.40
CA ILE A 214 -12.64 -3.70 0.38
C ILE A 214 -12.93 -3.27 -1.08
N GLY A 215 -11.89 -3.11 -1.89
CA GLY A 215 -12.05 -2.80 -3.30
C GLY A 215 -12.87 -3.84 -4.05
N HIS A 216 -12.57 -5.11 -3.85
CA HIS A 216 -13.33 -6.21 -4.47
C HIS A 216 -14.82 -6.18 -4.13
N LEU A 217 -15.17 -5.87 -2.88
CA LEU A 217 -16.57 -5.66 -2.49
C LEU A 217 -17.21 -4.48 -3.23
N LEU A 218 -16.49 -3.37 -3.34
CA LEU A 218 -17.00 -2.18 -4.03
C LEU A 218 -17.12 -2.41 -5.53
N ASP A 219 -16.11 -2.98 -6.17
CA ASP A 219 -16.10 -3.32 -7.62
C ASP A 219 -17.23 -4.31 -7.99
N GLY A 220 -17.70 -5.11 -7.03
CA GLY A 220 -18.84 -6.01 -7.22
C GLY A 220 -20.21 -5.35 -7.11
N HIS A 221 -20.27 -4.11 -6.59
CA HIS A 221 -21.53 -3.39 -6.35
C HIS A 221 -21.72 -2.15 -7.21
N PHE A 222 -20.64 -1.57 -7.73
CA PHE A 222 -20.62 -0.32 -8.49
C PHE A 222 -19.94 -0.48 -9.84
#